data_eaeddea814d82dca5df144d5e90685b3
#
_entry.id   eaeddea814d82dca5df144d5e90685b3
#
_cell.length_a   1.000
_cell.length_b   1.000
_cell.length_c   1.000
_cell.angle_alpha   90.00
_cell.angle_beta   90.00
_cell.angle_gamma   90.00
#
_symmetry.space_group_name_H-M   'P 1'
#
loop_
_entity.id
_entity.type
_entity.pdbx_description
1 polymer ?
#
loop_
_entity_poly.entity_id
_entity_poly.type
_entity_poly.pdbx_seq_one_letter_code
_entity_poly.pdbx_strand_id
1 'polypeptide(L)'
;MNFSELPITCYIRTLNEERMIADVITAAKKICSEVIIIDSLSIDKTKSISLSLGATVYEQPWLGNGFQKRVGEEKAKNSWVLDIDADEIVTDEMADEITKLFEKGKPDIDGFLTPIITVPPFGKPWYNFARANRVKLYNKSKVRIPEHKAW
;
A
#
# COMPACT_ATOMS: atom_id res chain seq x y z
N MET A 1 3.42 -0.89 20.37
CA MET A 1 4.15 0.29 19.90
C MET A 1 3.16 1.36 19.47
N ASN A 2 3.35 2.58 19.89
CA ASN A 2 2.58 3.71 19.38
C ASN A 2 3.29 4.25 18.13
N PHE A 3 2.73 3.98 16.97
CA PHE A 3 3.21 4.56 15.73
C PHE A 3 2.67 5.98 15.57
N SER A 4 3.49 6.88 15.07
CA SER A 4 3.08 8.23 14.71
C SER A 4 2.54 8.23 13.29
N GLU A 5 1.50 8.99 13.06
CA GLU A 5 0.97 9.24 11.73
C GLU A 5 1.98 10.05 10.89
N LEU A 6 2.48 9.45 9.83
CA LEU A 6 3.49 10.03 8.94
C LEU A 6 2.84 10.66 7.70
N PRO A 7 3.51 11.64 7.04
CA PRO A 7 3.00 12.26 5.82
C PRO A 7 3.13 11.33 4.61
N ILE A 8 2.49 10.17 4.71
CA ILE A 8 2.47 9.11 3.71
C ILE A 8 1.02 8.82 3.33
N THR A 9 0.76 8.70 2.03
CA THR A 9 -0.48 8.12 1.52
C THR A 9 -0.24 6.67 1.15
N CYS A 10 -0.96 5.74 1.76
CA CYS A 10 -1.03 4.37 1.27
C CYS A 10 -2.12 4.28 0.20
N TYR A 11 -1.77 3.85 -1.00
CA TYR A 11 -2.77 3.48 -2.00
C TYR A 11 -2.82 1.97 -2.20
N ILE A 12 -4.03 1.43 -2.22
CA ILE A 12 -4.30 -0.01 -2.29
C ILE A 12 -5.18 -0.27 -3.51
N ARG A 13 -4.72 -1.15 -4.39
CA ARG A 13 -5.52 -1.59 -5.54
C ARG A 13 -6.37 -2.78 -5.13
N THR A 14 -7.65 -2.75 -5.48
CA THR A 14 -8.60 -3.79 -5.07
C THR A 14 -9.49 -4.28 -6.22
N LEU A 15 -9.83 -5.56 -6.15
CA LEU A 15 -10.92 -6.17 -6.89
C LEU A 15 -11.42 -7.40 -6.11
N ASN A 16 -12.58 -7.27 -5.44
CA ASN A 16 -13.20 -8.34 -4.66
C ASN A 16 -12.28 -8.92 -3.57
N GLU A 17 -11.84 -8.05 -2.65
CA GLU A 17 -10.89 -8.37 -1.58
C GLU A 17 -11.52 -8.27 -0.17
N GLU A 18 -12.84 -8.50 -0.06
CA GLU A 18 -13.57 -8.37 1.22
C GLU A 18 -12.96 -9.18 2.37
N ARG A 19 -12.22 -10.26 2.06
CA ARG A 19 -11.61 -11.13 3.08
C ARG A 19 -10.42 -10.50 3.77
N MET A 20 -9.62 -9.72 3.05
CA MET A 20 -8.33 -9.20 3.53
C MET A 20 -8.31 -7.69 3.74
N ILE A 21 -9.17 -6.96 3.05
CA ILE A 21 -9.05 -5.49 2.95
C ILE A 21 -9.09 -4.79 4.32
N ALA A 22 -9.86 -5.31 5.28
CA ALA A 22 -9.92 -4.73 6.61
C ALA A 22 -8.57 -4.75 7.33
N ASP A 23 -7.88 -5.90 7.29
CA ASP A 23 -6.57 -6.07 7.91
C ASP A 23 -5.50 -5.22 7.22
N VAL A 24 -5.55 -5.16 5.89
CA VAL A 24 -4.62 -4.35 5.08
C VAL A 24 -4.76 -2.87 5.40
N ILE A 25 -5.97 -2.33 5.42
CA ILE A 25 -6.23 -0.92 5.78
C ILE A 25 -5.83 -0.63 7.22
N THR A 26 -6.19 -1.49 8.16
CA THR A 26 -5.88 -1.31 9.58
C THR A 26 -4.37 -1.25 9.82
N ALA A 27 -3.61 -2.13 9.16
CA ALA A 27 -2.15 -2.13 9.25
C ALA A 27 -1.54 -0.86 8.65
N ALA A 28 -1.99 -0.43 7.47
CA ALA A 28 -1.50 0.79 6.83
C ALA A 28 -1.79 2.06 7.65
N LYS A 29 -2.95 2.14 8.29
CA LYS A 29 -3.35 3.28 9.13
C LYS A 29 -2.50 3.48 10.38
N LYS A 30 -1.69 2.51 10.78
CA LYS A 30 -0.75 2.68 11.90
C LYS A 30 0.28 3.78 11.63
N ILE A 31 0.67 3.97 10.38
CA ILE A 31 1.76 4.89 9.99
C ILE A 31 1.36 5.91 8.94
N CYS A 32 0.32 5.67 8.14
CA CYS A 32 -0.07 6.53 7.03
C CYS A 32 -1.14 7.54 7.44
N SER A 33 -0.95 8.82 7.12
CA SER A 33 -1.94 9.88 7.35
C SER A 33 -3.13 9.80 6.40
N GLU A 34 -3.00 9.05 5.32
CA GLU A 34 -4.05 8.83 4.35
C GLU A 34 -4.01 7.40 3.82
N VAL A 35 -5.16 6.76 3.73
CA VAL A 35 -5.32 5.48 3.02
C VAL A 35 -6.38 5.66 1.95
N ILE A 36 -6.03 5.35 0.71
CA ILE A 36 -6.94 5.40 -0.44
C ILE A 36 -7.02 4.04 -1.12
N ILE A 37 -8.19 3.74 -1.65
CA ILE A 37 -8.48 2.51 -2.37
C ILE A 37 -8.74 2.86 -3.82
N ILE A 38 -8.04 2.19 -4.72
CA ILE A 38 -8.28 2.24 -6.16
C ILE A 38 -8.99 0.95 -6.54
N ASP A 39 -10.31 1.02 -6.56
CA ASP A 39 -11.18 -0.14 -6.70
C ASP A 39 -11.57 -0.39 -8.15
N SER A 40 -11.29 -1.59 -8.64
CA SER A 40 -11.57 -2.02 -10.01
C SER A 40 -13.00 -2.55 -10.18
N LEU A 41 -13.99 -1.86 -9.60
CA LEU A 41 -15.42 -2.16 -9.65
C LEU A 41 -15.79 -3.46 -8.91
N SER A 42 -15.33 -3.59 -7.67
CA SER A 42 -15.70 -4.70 -6.78
C SER A 42 -17.21 -4.81 -6.61
N ILE A 43 -17.71 -6.05 -6.63
CA ILE A 43 -19.12 -6.39 -6.44
C ILE A 43 -19.42 -6.97 -5.06
N ASP A 44 -18.38 -7.26 -4.28
CA ASP A 44 -18.45 -7.74 -2.89
C ASP A 44 -18.45 -6.57 -1.89
N LYS A 45 -18.15 -6.83 -0.63
CA LYS A 45 -18.12 -5.83 0.44
C LYS A 45 -16.84 -5.01 0.52
N THR A 46 -15.90 -5.14 -0.42
CA THR A 46 -14.61 -4.44 -0.39
C THR A 46 -14.79 -2.93 -0.18
N LYS A 47 -15.66 -2.29 -0.96
CA LYS A 47 -15.88 -0.84 -0.87
C LYS A 47 -16.51 -0.41 0.45
N SER A 48 -17.55 -1.11 0.91
CA SER A 48 -18.25 -0.77 2.16
C SER A 48 -17.33 -0.94 3.38
N ILE A 49 -16.53 -2.00 3.42
CA ILE A 49 -15.53 -2.23 4.48
C ILE A 49 -14.51 -1.10 4.48
N SER A 50 -13.97 -0.76 3.31
CA SER A 50 -12.96 0.29 3.16
C SER A 50 -13.45 1.65 3.67
N LEU A 51 -14.66 2.04 3.27
CA LEU A 51 -15.30 3.28 3.72
C LEU A 51 -15.54 3.28 5.24
N SER A 52 -15.99 2.17 5.81
CA SER A 52 -16.24 2.05 7.25
C SER A 52 -14.97 2.21 8.09
N LEU A 53 -13.80 1.89 7.53
CA LEU A 53 -12.49 2.05 8.16
C LEU A 53 -11.84 3.42 7.89
N GLY A 54 -12.56 4.33 7.24
CA GLY A 54 -12.10 5.69 6.99
C GLY A 54 -11.15 5.84 5.81
N ALA A 55 -11.08 4.85 4.92
CA ALA A 55 -10.36 4.99 3.65
C ALA A 55 -11.22 5.75 2.64
N THR A 56 -10.58 6.47 1.73
CA THR A 56 -11.26 7.07 0.58
C THR A 56 -11.23 6.07 -0.58
N VAL A 57 -12.39 5.81 -1.18
CA VAL A 57 -12.51 4.84 -2.30
C VAL A 57 -12.70 5.59 -3.61
N TYR A 58 -11.84 5.29 -4.58
CA TYR A 58 -11.95 5.73 -5.98
C TYR A 58 -12.24 4.53 -6.86
N GLU A 59 -13.36 4.54 -7.55
CA GLU A 59 -13.70 3.52 -8.54
C GLU A 59 -12.97 3.81 -9.85
N GLN A 60 -12.21 2.85 -10.32
CA GLN A 60 -11.44 2.94 -11.54
C GLN A 60 -11.47 1.60 -12.29
N PRO A 61 -12.16 1.51 -13.43
CA PRO A 61 -12.07 0.31 -14.26
C PRO A 61 -10.62 -0.10 -14.52
N TRP A 62 -10.36 -1.40 -14.58
CA TRP A 62 -9.01 -1.89 -14.76
C TRP A 62 -8.38 -1.41 -16.08
N LEU A 63 -7.28 -0.71 -16.00
CA LEU A 63 -6.50 -0.19 -17.13
C LEU A 63 -5.17 -0.93 -17.35
N GLY A 64 -4.81 -1.80 -16.44
CA GLY A 64 -3.50 -2.45 -16.35
C GLY A 64 -2.73 -2.03 -15.11
N ASN A 65 -1.76 -2.83 -14.70
CA ASN A 65 -1.09 -2.71 -13.40
C ASN A 65 -0.46 -1.31 -13.19
N GLY A 66 0.36 -0.86 -14.14
CA GLY A 66 1.04 0.43 -14.03
C GLY A 66 0.06 1.61 -14.05
N PHE A 67 -0.98 1.55 -14.90
CA PHE A 67 -2.01 2.60 -14.94
C PHE A 67 -2.80 2.71 -13.64
N GLN A 68 -3.18 1.56 -13.03
CA GLN A 68 -3.89 1.58 -11.74
C GLN A 68 -3.02 2.19 -10.63
N LYS A 69 -1.74 1.89 -10.60
CA LYS A 69 -0.79 2.50 -9.66
C LYS A 69 -0.65 4.01 -9.89
N ARG A 70 -0.61 4.45 -11.14
CA ARG A 70 -0.57 5.89 -11.49
C ARG A 70 -1.80 6.62 -10.99
N VAL A 71 -3.00 6.02 -11.08
CA VAL A 71 -4.20 6.58 -10.47
C VAL A 71 -4.02 6.75 -8.95
N GLY A 72 -3.46 5.75 -8.27
CA GLY A 72 -3.12 5.85 -6.85
C GLY A 72 -2.18 7.01 -6.54
N GLU A 73 -1.10 7.15 -7.32
CA GLU A 73 -0.17 8.28 -7.17
C GLU A 73 -0.87 9.64 -7.37
N GLU A 74 -1.72 9.76 -8.38
CA GLU A 74 -2.42 11.02 -8.70
C GLU A 74 -3.43 11.41 -7.64
N LYS A 75 -4.13 10.44 -7.04
CA LYS A 75 -5.11 10.68 -5.98
C LYS A 75 -4.49 10.93 -4.60
N ALA A 76 -3.27 10.49 -4.37
CA ALA A 76 -2.57 10.67 -3.11
C ALA A 76 -2.29 12.14 -2.79
N LYS A 77 -2.64 12.58 -1.58
CA LYS A 77 -2.37 13.95 -1.09
C LYS A 77 -0.90 14.17 -0.75
N ASN A 78 -0.24 13.14 -0.21
CA ASN A 78 1.15 13.25 0.20
C ASN A 78 2.10 12.99 -0.97
N SER A 79 3.30 13.57 -0.92
CA SER A 79 4.37 13.28 -1.87
C SER A 79 4.96 11.89 -1.65
N TRP A 80 5.01 11.43 -0.40
CA TRP A 80 5.41 10.07 -0.06
C TRP A 80 4.22 9.14 -0.17
N VAL A 81 4.41 8.05 -0.90
CA VAL A 81 3.37 7.04 -1.11
C VAL A 81 3.88 5.65 -0.76
N LEU A 82 2.98 4.83 -0.25
CA LEU A 82 3.17 3.41 0.02
C LEU A 82 2.25 2.61 -0.90
N ASP A 83 2.84 1.83 -1.80
CA ASP A 83 2.14 0.98 -2.76
C ASP A 83 1.91 -0.40 -2.15
N ILE A 84 0.67 -0.71 -1.76
CA ILE A 84 0.29 -1.98 -1.14
C ILE A 84 -0.78 -2.67 -2.00
N ASP A 85 -0.60 -3.95 -2.25
CA ASP A 85 -1.64 -4.79 -2.83
C ASP A 85 -2.63 -5.25 -1.75
N ALA A 86 -3.86 -5.57 -2.15
CA ALA A 86 -4.94 -5.86 -1.20
C ALA A 86 -4.75 -7.17 -0.39
N ASP A 87 -3.73 -7.93 -0.70
CA ASP A 87 -3.29 -9.15 0.00
C ASP A 87 -1.93 -8.97 0.73
N GLU A 88 -1.43 -7.74 0.82
CA GLU A 88 -0.17 -7.40 1.49
C GLU A 88 -0.43 -6.68 2.81
N ILE A 89 0.15 -7.17 3.89
CA ILE A 89 0.05 -6.59 5.23
C ILE A 89 1.35 -5.90 5.61
N VAL A 90 1.26 -4.63 6.00
CA VAL A 90 2.37 -3.92 6.65
C VAL A 90 2.58 -4.50 8.05
N THR A 91 3.71 -5.15 8.27
CA THR A 91 4.05 -5.71 9.58
C THR A 91 4.45 -4.62 10.57
N ASP A 92 4.43 -4.94 11.86
CA ASP A 92 4.86 -3.98 12.89
C ASP A 92 6.35 -3.65 12.76
N GLU A 93 7.18 -4.61 12.33
CA GLU A 93 8.61 -4.38 12.04
C GLU A 93 8.79 -3.41 10.88
N MET A 94 8.03 -3.56 9.80
CA MET A 94 8.07 -2.64 8.67
C MET A 94 7.58 -1.24 9.08
N ALA A 95 6.51 -1.17 9.87
CA ALA A 95 5.99 0.10 10.39
C ALA A 95 7.02 0.83 11.26
N ASP A 96 7.75 0.11 12.10
CA ASP A 96 8.84 0.65 12.93
C ASP A 96 10.00 1.16 12.07
N GLU A 97 10.44 0.39 11.07
CA GLU A 97 11.48 0.81 10.15
C GLU A 97 11.10 2.06 9.36
N ILE A 98 9.89 2.10 8.83
CA ILE A 98 9.40 3.30 8.12
C ILE A 98 9.33 4.51 9.05
N THR A 99 8.87 4.33 10.29
CA THR A 99 8.84 5.41 11.28
C THR A 99 10.23 5.98 11.53
N LYS A 100 11.25 5.13 11.67
CA LYS A 100 12.65 5.54 11.83
C LYS A 100 13.19 6.35 10.65
N LEU A 101 12.78 6.02 9.41
CA LEU A 101 13.17 6.78 8.23
C LEU A 101 12.70 8.23 8.27
N PHE A 102 11.61 8.52 8.95
CA PHE A 102 11.00 9.85 9.06
C PHE A 102 11.33 10.58 10.36
N GLU A 103 12.09 10.00 11.29
CA GLU A 103 12.41 10.62 12.60
C GLU A 103 13.11 11.98 12.49
N LYS A 104 13.93 12.16 11.46
CA LYS A 104 14.67 13.41 11.20
C LYS A 104 14.02 14.29 10.12
N GLY A 105 12.75 14.06 9.82
CA GLY A 105 12.05 14.68 8.71
C GLY A 105 11.94 13.74 7.50
N LYS A 106 11.62 14.31 6.34
CA LYS A 106 11.50 13.50 5.11
C LYS A 106 12.85 12.90 4.72
N PRO A 107 12.89 11.63 4.29
CA PRO A 107 14.13 11.00 3.84
C PRO A 107 14.74 11.71 2.63
N ASP A 108 16.09 11.72 2.56
CA ASP A 108 16.84 12.27 1.41
C ASP A 108 16.87 11.33 0.19
N ILE A 109 16.52 10.06 0.39
CA ILE A 109 16.45 9.03 -0.65
C ILE A 109 15.02 8.97 -1.18
N ASP A 110 14.87 8.88 -2.50
CA ASP A 110 13.57 9.00 -3.17
C ASP A 110 12.71 7.73 -3.17
N GLY A 111 13.26 6.58 -2.78
CA GLY A 111 12.52 5.31 -2.71
C GLY A 111 13.28 4.21 -2.00
N PHE A 112 12.54 3.25 -1.47
CA PHE A 112 13.06 2.15 -0.67
C PHE A 112 12.60 0.80 -1.21
N LEU A 113 13.53 -0.14 -1.30
CA LEU A 113 13.21 -1.54 -1.57
C LEU A 113 12.64 -2.17 -0.31
N THR A 114 11.48 -2.78 -0.47
CA THR A 114 10.78 -3.48 0.61
C THR A 114 10.70 -4.97 0.30
N PRO A 115 11.09 -5.85 1.21
CA PRO A 115 10.91 -7.28 1.03
C PRO A 115 9.43 -7.64 1.16
N ILE A 116 8.94 -8.42 0.21
CA ILE A 116 7.63 -9.05 0.25
C ILE A 116 7.85 -10.52 0.57
N ILE A 117 7.22 -11.01 1.63
CA ILE A 117 7.37 -12.37 2.10
C ILE A 117 6.03 -13.09 1.93
N THR A 118 6.04 -14.20 1.22
CA THR A 118 4.84 -15.02 1.06
C THR A 118 4.54 -15.80 2.33
N VAL A 119 3.31 -15.67 2.82
CA VAL A 119 2.79 -16.46 3.93
C VAL A 119 1.81 -17.47 3.35
N PRO A 120 2.12 -18.78 3.36
CA PRO A 120 1.20 -19.78 2.87
C PRO A 120 -0.04 -19.88 3.77
N PRO A 121 -1.16 -20.46 3.29
CA PRO A 121 -2.38 -20.63 4.09
C PRO A 121 -2.15 -21.46 5.36
N PHE A 122 -1.15 -22.33 5.33
CA PHE A 122 -0.78 -23.22 6.43
C PHE A 122 0.74 -23.18 6.63
N GLY A 123 1.19 -23.07 7.88
CA GLY A 123 2.60 -23.12 8.24
C GLY A 123 3.22 -21.74 8.46
N LYS A 124 4.55 -21.69 8.35
CA LYS A 124 5.35 -20.49 8.63
C LYS A 124 5.63 -19.69 7.36
N PRO A 125 5.88 -18.37 7.47
CA PRO A 125 6.30 -17.55 6.34
C PRO A 125 7.51 -18.13 5.59
N TRP A 126 7.52 -17.97 4.28
CA TRP A 126 8.58 -18.48 3.40
C TRP A 126 9.71 -17.46 3.22
N TYR A 127 10.50 -17.25 4.25
CA TYR A 127 11.57 -16.24 4.21
C TYR A 127 12.63 -16.48 3.13
N ASN A 128 12.87 -17.73 2.74
CA ASN A 128 13.96 -18.10 1.83
C ASN A 128 13.52 -18.43 0.39
N PHE A 129 12.26 -18.74 0.16
CA PHE A 129 11.79 -19.28 -1.14
C PHE A 129 10.93 -18.34 -1.98
N ALA A 130 10.19 -17.46 -1.33
CA ALA A 130 9.24 -16.57 -2.03
C ALA A 130 9.39 -15.13 -1.54
N ARG A 131 10.64 -14.67 -1.55
CA ARG A 131 10.98 -13.29 -1.22
C ARG A 131 11.18 -12.50 -2.50
N ALA A 132 10.42 -11.44 -2.67
CA ALA A 132 10.62 -10.45 -3.71
C ALA A 132 10.95 -9.10 -3.07
N ASN A 133 11.88 -8.36 -3.67
CA ASN A 133 12.13 -6.97 -3.30
C ASN A 133 11.43 -6.07 -4.32
N ARG A 134 10.64 -5.12 -3.84
CA ARG A 134 9.94 -4.14 -4.66
C ARG A 134 10.07 -2.76 -4.06
N VAL A 135 10.09 -1.73 -4.90
CA VAL A 135 9.97 -0.36 -4.43
C VAL A 135 8.50 -0.15 -4.04
N LYS A 136 8.24 -0.08 -2.74
CA LYS A 136 6.89 0.10 -2.18
C LYS A 136 6.70 1.47 -1.54
N LEU A 137 7.74 2.01 -0.91
CA LEU A 137 7.74 3.35 -0.31
C LEU A 137 8.60 4.28 -1.18
N TYR A 138 8.01 5.35 -1.72
CA TYR A 138 8.74 6.28 -2.58
C TYR A 138 8.10 7.68 -2.62
N ASN A 139 8.92 8.65 -3.02
CA ASN A 139 8.48 10.01 -3.27
C ASN A 139 7.98 10.15 -4.72
N LYS A 140 6.67 10.22 -4.91
CA LYS A 140 6.03 10.30 -6.24
C LYS A 140 6.38 11.56 -7.03
N SER A 141 6.92 12.61 -6.38
CA SER A 141 7.38 13.81 -7.07
C SER A 141 8.76 13.62 -7.73
N LYS A 142 9.46 12.56 -7.40
CA LYS A 142 10.80 12.20 -7.90
C LYS A 142 10.83 10.90 -8.70
N VAL A 143 10.06 9.91 -8.25
CA VAL A 143 9.97 8.57 -8.85
C VAL A 143 8.51 8.26 -9.15
N ARG A 144 8.21 7.77 -10.33
CA ARG A 144 6.86 7.40 -10.74
C ARG A 144 6.83 5.99 -11.33
N ILE A 145 5.73 5.29 -11.07
CA ILE A 145 5.51 4.00 -11.71
C ILE A 145 5.27 4.21 -13.21
N PRO A 146 5.95 3.43 -14.10
CA PRO A 146 5.70 3.50 -15.53
C PRO A 146 4.26 3.12 -15.88
N GLU A 147 3.68 3.81 -16.86
CA GLU A 147 2.40 3.46 -17.42
C GLU A 147 2.54 2.22 -18.30
N HIS A 148 2.01 1.08 -17.84
CA HIS A 148 2.02 -0.16 -18.59
C HIS A 148 0.78 -1.00 -18.26
N LYS A 149 0.42 -1.87 -19.21
CA LYS A 149 -0.75 -2.76 -19.09
C LYS A 149 -0.41 -4.15 -18.53
N ALA A 150 0.88 -4.44 -18.31
CA ALA A 150 1.29 -5.73 -17.77
C ALA A 150 0.71 -5.98 -16.36
N TRP A 151 0.53 -7.24 -16.06
CA TRP A 151 -0.02 -7.73 -14.78
C TRP A 151 0.94 -7.58 -13.61
#